data_969e85d9d94804d3ac0b7aa8b5c35f27
#
_entry.id   969e85d9d94804d3ac0b7aa8b5c35f27
#
_cell.length_a   1.000
_cell.length_b   1.000
_cell.length_c   1.000
_cell.angle_alpha   90.00
_cell.angle_beta   90.00
_cell.angle_gamma   90.00
#
_symmetry.space_group_name_H-M   'P 1'
#
loop_
_entity.id
_entity.type
_entity.pdbx_description
1 polymer ?
#
loop_
_entity_poly.entity_id
_entity_poly.type
_entity_poly.pdbx_seq_one_letter_code
_entity_poly.pdbx_strand_id
1 'polypeptide(L)'
;RLASPSTLVSLTAISEMNGICKNEDGSISIGGGTTHAEVASHSDIFSGLKTLAENIGDAAVRNRGTIGGSLANNDPAACYPAAALSAGATIVTNSREISADDFFKGMFDTALEEGEIIVSVVFQVPSSSSYQKFVQPASRFAMVGVFLSNFENETRVAVTGASEGGVFRWSEAEDALNENFSDSSIKNLSIDHNDMISDIHASKEYRAHLVKIMTKRAVISVS
;
A
#
# COMPACT_ATOMS: atom_id res chain seq x y z
N ARG A 1 -23.98 -4.66 9.66
CA ARG A 1 -24.22 -3.24 9.31
C ARG A 1 -23.82 -2.40 10.52
N LEU A 2 -22.63 -1.78 10.46
CA LEU A 2 -22.06 -1.01 11.58
C LEU A 2 -22.40 0.49 11.49
N ALA A 3 -22.77 0.99 10.32
CA ALA A 3 -23.15 2.38 10.10
C ALA A 3 -24.51 2.46 9.38
N SER A 4 -25.29 3.47 9.72
CA SER A 4 -26.59 3.77 9.11
C SER A 4 -26.69 5.28 8.84
N PRO A 5 -25.93 5.80 7.85
CA PRO A 5 -25.95 7.22 7.53
C PRO A 5 -27.33 7.62 6.98
N SER A 6 -27.78 8.83 7.33
CA SER A 6 -29.02 9.40 6.80
C SER A 6 -28.93 9.82 5.33
N THR A 7 -27.71 10.12 4.87
CA THR A 7 -27.42 10.59 3.52
C THR A 7 -26.15 9.96 3.00
N LEU A 8 -26.14 9.51 1.75
CA LEU A 8 -24.97 9.09 1.01
C LEU A 8 -24.75 10.06 -0.16
N VAL A 9 -23.54 10.60 -0.28
CA VAL A 9 -23.15 11.48 -1.38
C VAL A 9 -22.21 10.70 -2.30
N SER A 10 -22.60 10.54 -3.57
CA SER A 10 -21.75 9.87 -4.56
C SER A 10 -20.67 10.81 -5.08
N LEU A 11 -19.44 10.31 -5.11
CA LEU A 11 -18.27 11.02 -5.65
C LEU A 11 -17.96 10.61 -7.11
N THR A 12 -18.67 9.64 -7.66
CA THR A 12 -18.37 9.05 -8.98
C THR A 12 -18.51 10.01 -10.16
N ALA A 13 -19.29 11.08 -10.00
CA ALA A 13 -19.48 12.10 -11.02
C ALA A 13 -18.41 13.22 -11.02
N ILE A 14 -17.48 13.20 -10.08
CA ILE A 14 -16.41 14.20 -9.97
C ILE A 14 -15.26 13.76 -10.87
N SER A 15 -15.11 14.44 -12.03
CA SER A 15 -14.14 14.08 -13.05
C SER A 15 -12.70 14.10 -12.55
N GLU A 16 -12.39 15.08 -11.70
CA GLU A 16 -11.07 15.30 -11.10
C GLU A 16 -10.61 14.16 -10.19
N MET A 17 -11.56 13.37 -9.70
CA MET A 17 -11.29 12.21 -8.85
C MET A 17 -11.13 10.90 -9.63
N ASN A 18 -11.20 10.92 -10.96
CA ASN A 18 -11.18 9.71 -11.77
C ASN A 18 -10.03 9.74 -12.80
N GLY A 19 -9.48 8.56 -13.06
CA GLY A 19 -8.48 8.37 -14.10
C GLY A 19 -7.04 8.35 -13.57
N ILE A 20 -6.13 8.15 -14.51
CA ILE A 20 -4.70 7.97 -14.26
C ILE A 20 -3.95 8.80 -15.30
N CYS A 21 -3.00 9.60 -14.85
CA CYS A 21 -2.17 10.37 -15.77
C CYS A 21 -0.70 10.35 -15.32
N LYS A 22 0.19 10.39 -16.30
CA LYS A 22 1.62 10.60 -16.10
C LYS A 22 1.91 12.09 -16.12
N ASN A 23 2.58 12.58 -15.08
CA ASN A 23 2.97 13.97 -14.93
C ASN A 23 4.26 14.28 -15.72
N GLU A 24 4.56 15.56 -15.93
CA GLU A 24 5.76 16.01 -16.64
C GLU A 24 7.07 15.63 -15.92
N ASP A 25 7.04 15.51 -14.59
CA ASP A 25 8.16 15.07 -13.76
C ASP A 25 8.36 13.55 -13.75
N GLY A 26 7.52 12.81 -14.47
CA GLY A 26 7.55 11.34 -14.54
C GLY A 26 6.75 10.63 -13.44
N SER A 27 6.24 11.34 -12.45
CA SER A 27 5.34 10.76 -11.44
C SER A 27 3.98 10.37 -12.06
N ILE A 28 3.19 9.57 -11.34
CA ILE A 28 1.87 9.12 -11.78
C ILE A 28 0.82 9.60 -10.79
N SER A 29 -0.15 10.37 -11.28
CA SER A 29 -1.33 10.78 -10.52
C SER A 29 -2.48 9.82 -10.77
N ILE A 30 -3.10 9.33 -9.70
CA ILE A 30 -4.26 8.44 -9.72
C ILE A 30 -5.40 9.12 -8.97
N GLY A 31 -6.51 9.40 -9.64
CA GLY A 31 -7.70 9.98 -9.01
C GLY A 31 -8.24 9.08 -7.89
N GLY A 32 -8.66 9.68 -6.78
CA GLY A 32 -9.14 8.96 -5.59
C GLY A 32 -10.35 8.05 -5.85
N GLY A 33 -11.17 8.38 -6.85
CA GLY A 33 -12.30 7.58 -7.33
C GLY A 33 -11.95 6.48 -8.33
N THR A 34 -10.70 6.37 -8.76
CA THR A 34 -10.25 5.34 -9.71
C THR A 34 -10.33 3.96 -9.09
N THR A 35 -10.98 3.03 -9.78
CA THR A 35 -11.21 1.68 -9.28
C THR A 35 -9.93 0.83 -9.31
N HIS A 36 -9.88 -0.19 -8.45
CA HIS A 36 -8.76 -1.14 -8.47
C HIS A 36 -8.62 -1.86 -9.81
N ALA A 37 -9.74 -2.10 -10.53
CA ALA A 37 -9.72 -2.71 -11.85
C ALA A 37 -9.07 -1.79 -12.89
N GLU A 38 -9.33 -0.49 -12.85
CA GLU A 38 -8.70 0.50 -13.73
C GLU A 38 -7.20 0.59 -13.45
N VAL A 39 -6.79 0.67 -12.16
CA VAL A 39 -5.36 0.67 -11.79
C VAL A 39 -4.67 -0.60 -12.30
N ALA A 40 -5.29 -1.77 -12.12
CA ALA A 40 -4.73 -3.06 -12.57
C ALA A 40 -4.54 -3.17 -14.08
N SER A 41 -5.39 -2.50 -14.88
CA SER A 41 -5.38 -2.60 -16.34
C SER A 41 -4.62 -1.49 -17.05
N HIS A 42 -4.27 -0.38 -16.37
CA HIS A 42 -3.66 0.78 -17.01
C HIS A 42 -2.20 0.53 -17.40
N SER A 43 -1.82 0.98 -18.60
CA SER A 43 -0.49 0.72 -19.18
C SER A 43 0.66 1.45 -18.48
N ASP A 44 0.39 2.65 -17.94
CA ASP A 44 1.42 3.51 -17.34
C ASP A 44 1.73 3.17 -15.88
N ILE A 45 0.94 2.29 -15.28
CA ILE A 45 1.17 1.87 -13.89
C ILE A 45 2.40 0.96 -13.81
N PHE A 46 3.32 1.28 -12.90
CA PHE A 46 4.51 0.48 -12.65
C PHE A 46 4.18 -0.90 -12.04
N SER A 47 5.04 -1.88 -12.29
CA SER A 47 4.76 -3.31 -12.12
C SER A 47 4.27 -3.71 -10.73
N GLY A 48 4.91 -3.20 -9.66
CA GLY A 48 4.50 -3.51 -8.29
C GLY A 48 3.09 -3.04 -7.95
N LEU A 49 2.72 -1.82 -8.36
CA LEU A 49 1.40 -1.25 -8.11
C LEU A 49 0.32 -1.98 -8.93
N LYS A 50 0.63 -2.33 -10.18
CA LYS A 50 -0.25 -3.15 -11.02
C LYS A 50 -0.51 -4.51 -10.37
N THR A 51 0.54 -5.23 -10.00
CA THR A 51 0.44 -6.53 -9.32
C THR A 51 -0.35 -6.42 -8.01
N LEU A 52 -0.14 -5.35 -7.24
CA LEU A 52 -0.92 -5.08 -6.03
C LEU A 52 -2.41 -4.99 -6.35
N ALA A 53 -2.79 -4.14 -7.31
CA ALA A 53 -4.18 -3.89 -7.66
C ALA A 53 -4.87 -5.17 -8.17
N GLU A 54 -4.19 -5.98 -9.00
CA GLU A 54 -4.66 -7.28 -9.49
C GLU A 54 -4.96 -8.27 -8.34
N ASN A 55 -4.24 -8.16 -7.23
CA ASN A 55 -4.34 -9.04 -6.07
C ASN A 55 -5.30 -8.55 -4.97
N ILE A 56 -6.05 -7.46 -5.19
CA ILE A 56 -7.07 -7.00 -4.24
C ILE A 56 -8.36 -7.79 -4.44
N GLY A 57 -8.78 -8.52 -3.41
CA GLY A 57 -10.07 -9.20 -3.37
C GLY A 57 -10.36 -10.05 -4.62
N ASP A 58 -11.61 -10.02 -5.05
CA ASP A 58 -12.08 -10.60 -6.30
C ASP A 58 -12.47 -9.51 -7.34
N ALA A 59 -12.96 -9.91 -8.50
CA ALA A 59 -13.35 -8.99 -9.55
C ALA A 59 -14.50 -8.05 -9.13
N ALA A 60 -15.43 -8.51 -8.29
CA ALA A 60 -16.53 -7.68 -7.81
C ALA A 60 -16.01 -6.56 -6.89
N VAL A 61 -15.05 -6.89 -6.01
CA VAL A 61 -14.36 -5.92 -5.15
C VAL A 61 -13.58 -4.91 -6.01
N ARG A 62 -12.80 -5.39 -6.97
CA ARG A 62 -11.95 -4.51 -7.81
C ARG A 62 -12.75 -3.54 -8.68
N ASN A 63 -13.92 -3.95 -9.14
CA ASN A 63 -14.79 -3.10 -9.97
C ASN A 63 -15.54 -2.01 -9.15
N ARG A 64 -15.51 -2.06 -7.83
CA ARG A 64 -16.19 -1.11 -6.97
C ARG A 64 -15.28 -0.35 -6.01
N GLY A 65 -14.31 -1.01 -5.44
CA GLY A 65 -13.35 -0.40 -4.54
C GLY A 65 -12.42 0.56 -5.29
N THR A 66 -12.06 1.67 -4.65
CA THR A 66 -11.23 2.73 -5.22
C THR A 66 -9.97 2.92 -4.40
N ILE A 67 -8.92 3.50 -5.02
CA ILE A 67 -7.67 3.77 -4.31
C ILE A 67 -7.88 4.75 -3.15
N GLY A 68 -8.60 5.85 -3.37
CA GLY A 68 -8.88 6.84 -2.32
C GLY A 68 -9.70 6.26 -1.18
N GLY A 69 -10.72 5.44 -1.49
CA GLY A 69 -11.51 4.75 -0.48
C GLY A 69 -10.69 3.78 0.36
N SER A 70 -9.75 3.05 -0.26
CA SER A 70 -8.84 2.14 0.44
C SER A 70 -7.89 2.88 1.39
N LEU A 71 -7.29 4.00 0.94
CA LEU A 71 -6.37 4.79 1.76
C LEU A 71 -7.10 5.51 2.90
N ALA A 72 -8.26 6.12 2.63
CA ALA A 72 -9.04 6.81 3.64
C ALA A 72 -9.56 5.87 4.74
N ASN A 73 -9.95 4.63 4.38
CA ASN A 73 -10.38 3.63 5.36
C ASN A 73 -9.22 3.07 6.18
N ASN A 74 -8.02 3.04 5.63
CA ASN A 74 -6.79 2.54 6.26
C ASN A 74 -6.98 1.24 7.06
N ASP A 75 -7.65 0.26 6.45
CA ASP A 75 -7.74 -1.09 7.02
C ASP A 75 -6.33 -1.67 7.16
N PRO A 76 -5.96 -2.24 8.32
CA PRO A 76 -4.61 -2.78 8.55
C PRO A 76 -4.20 -3.87 7.56
N ALA A 77 -5.17 -4.55 6.91
CA ALA A 77 -4.91 -5.55 5.87
C ALA A 77 -5.08 -5.01 4.43
N ALA A 78 -5.32 -3.71 4.26
CA ALA A 78 -5.39 -3.09 2.94
C ALA A 78 -4.02 -3.09 2.25
N CYS A 79 -4.01 -3.26 0.92
CA CYS A 79 -2.77 -3.37 0.15
C CYS A 79 -2.16 -2.00 -0.20
N TYR A 80 -2.98 -1.01 -0.59
CA TYR A 80 -2.49 0.29 -1.06
C TYR A 80 -1.67 1.11 -0.05
N PRO A 81 -1.94 1.05 1.28
CA PRO A 81 -1.09 1.77 2.23
C PRO A 81 0.39 1.41 2.12
N ALA A 82 0.73 0.13 1.89
CA ALA A 82 2.11 -0.29 1.70
C ALA A 82 2.71 0.29 0.40
N ALA A 83 1.94 0.35 -0.69
CA ALA A 83 2.41 0.96 -1.93
C ALA A 83 2.63 2.47 -1.78
N ALA A 84 1.67 3.17 -1.16
CA ALA A 84 1.78 4.61 -0.94
C ALA A 84 3.01 4.95 -0.08
N LEU A 85 3.23 4.20 1.00
CA LEU A 85 4.34 4.42 1.90
C LEU A 85 5.70 4.08 1.26
N SER A 86 5.78 2.93 0.56
CA SER A 86 7.02 2.49 -0.09
C SER A 86 7.38 3.36 -1.30
N ALA A 87 6.42 3.79 -2.10
CA ALA A 87 6.68 4.65 -3.25
C ALA A 87 6.77 6.15 -2.90
N GLY A 88 6.74 6.52 -1.61
CA GLY A 88 6.82 7.92 -1.19
C GLY A 88 5.71 8.78 -1.78
N ALA A 89 4.48 8.25 -1.80
CA ALA A 89 3.37 8.93 -2.44
C ALA A 89 2.94 10.21 -1.70
N THR A 90 2.37 11.13 -2.45
CA THR A 90 1.68 12.30 -1.92
C THR A 90 0.17 12.09 -2.04
N ILE A 91 -0.53 12.21 -0.93
CA ILE A 91 -1.99 12.14 -0.85
C ILE A 91 -2.52 13.57 -1.03
N VAL A 92 -3.22 13.82 -2.12
CA VAL A 92 -3.81 15.13 -2.42
C VAL A 92 -5.26 15.11 -2.00
N THR A 93 -5.62 15.99 -1.09
CA THR A 93 -7.01 16.18 -0.61
C THR A 93 -7.63 17.41 -1.27
N ASN A 94 -8.90 17.65 -0.99
CA ASN A 94 -9.57 18.90 -1.41
C ASN A 94 -9.04 20.16 -0.69
N SER A 95 -8.15 20.02 0.29
CA SER A 95 -7.63 21.15 1.09
C SER A 95 -6.12 21.24 1.16
N ARG A 96 -5.37 20.12 1.04
CA ARG A 96 -3.91 20.08 1.20
C ARG A 96 -3.29 18.83 0.59
N GLU A 97 -1.95 18.84 0.56
CA GLU A 97 -1.13 17.69 0.22
C GLU A 97 -0.51 17.12 1.49
N ILE A 98 -0.49 15.81 1.61
CA ILE A 98 0.04 15.09 2.78
C ILE A 98 0.98 13.98 2.26
N SER A 99 2.21 13.92 2.80
CA SER A 99 3.11 12.81 2.48
C SER A 99 2.54 11.48 2.99
N ALA A 100 2.79 10.37 2.30
CA ALA A 100 2.37 9.06 2.79
C ALA A 100 3.01 8.73 4.14
N ASP A 101 4.23 9.22 4.40
CA ASP A 101 4.93 9.03 5.69
C ASP A 101 4.18 9.73 6.85
N ASP A 102 3.41 10.80 6.58
CA ASP A 102 2.63 11.54 7.57
C ASP A 102 1.14 11.18 7.56
N PHE A 103 0.67 10.43 6.57
CA PHE A 103 -0.76 10.19 6.34
C PHE A 103 -1.34 9.12 7.27
N PHE A 104 -0.65 7.99 7.46
CA PHE A 104 -1.13 6.85 8.24
C PHE A 104 -0.81 7.03 9.72
N LYS A 105 -1.85 7.06 10.58
CA LYS A 105 -1.70 7.33 12.02
C LYS A 105 -1.91 6.08 12.90
N GLY A 106 -2.48 5.02 12.34
CA GLY A 106 -2.78 3.78 13.02
C GLY A 106 -3.83 2.97 12.27
N MET A 107 -4.33 1.90 12.86
CA MET A 107 -5.39 1.10 12.25
C MET A 107 -6.69 1.93 12.14
N PHE A 108 -7.25 2.03 10.93
CA PHE A 108 -8.45 2.83 10.63
C PHE A 108 -8.33 4.31 11.00
N ASP A 109 -7.10 4.81 11.14
CA ASP A 109 -6.81 6.19 11.48
C ASP A 109 -5.83 6.81 10.49
N THR A 110 -6.15 8.03 10.03
CA THR A 110 -5.39 8.78 9.05
C THR A 110 -5.28 10.25 9.44
N ALA A 111 -4.45 11.00 8.73
CA ALA A 111 -4.34 12.45 8.90
C ALA A 111 -5.50 13.25 8.27
N LEU A 112 -6.52 12.60 7.70
CA LEU A 112 -7.69 13.30 7.15
C LEU A 112 -8.48 14.00 8.27
N GLU A 113 -8.83 15.25 8.02
CA GLU A 113 -9.69 16.04 8.89
C GLU A 113 -11.17 15.91 8.47
N GLU A 114 -12.08 16.39 9.33
CA GLU A 114 -13.50 16.38 9.01
C GLU A 114 -13.78 17.17 7.71
N GLY A 115 -14.44 16.53 6.76
CA GLY A 115 -14.73 17.11 5.44
C GLY A 115 -13.60 17.00 4.42
N GLU A 116 -12.44 16.42 4.78
CA GLU A 116 -11.39 16.12 3.81
C GLU A 116 -11.72 14.88 2.98
N ILE A 117 -11.46 14.98 1.68
CA ILE A 117 -11.64 13.90 0.70
C ILE A 117 -10.35 13.74 -0.09
N ILE A 118 -9.90 12.51 -0.30
CA ILE A 118 -8.76 12.22 -1.18
C ILE A 118 -9.19 12.44 -2.62
N VAL A 119 -8.65 13.47 -3.25
CA VAL A 119 -8.90 13.82 -4.66
C VAL A 119 -8.02 12.97 -5.57
N SER A 120 -6.72 12.85 -5.25
CA SER A 120 -5.78 12.03 -6.00
C SER A 120 -4.62 11.55 -5.13
N VAL A 121 -3.87 10.59 -5.67
CA VAL A 121 -2.62 10.06 -5.08
C VAL A 121 -1.54 10.16 -6.12
N VAL A 122 -0.45 10.84 -5.81
CA VAL A 122 0.71 11.03 -6.70
C VAL A 122 1.81 10.08 -6.25
N PHE A 123 2.19 9.15 -7.12
CA PHE A 123 3.23 8.17 -6.88
C PHE A 123 4.53 8.56 -7.57
N GLN A 124 5.63 8.52 -6.85
CA GLN A 124 6.95 8.48 -7.49
C GLN A 124 7.13 7.11 -8.16
N VAL A 125 7.64 7.11 -9.40
CA VAL A 125 7.84 5.86 -10.16
C VAL A 125 9.21 5.29 -9.84
N PRO A 126 9.29 4.14 -9.15
CA PRO A 126 10.57 3.51 -8.86
C PRO A 126 11.18 2.87 -10.12
N SER A 127 12.51 2.72 -10.14
CA SER A 127 13.24 1.99 -11.20
C SER A 127 12.80 0.54 -11.27
N SER A 128 12.54 -0.08 -10.12
CA SER A 128 11.90 -1.41 -10.02
C SER A 128 11.04 -1.51 -8.78
N SER A 129 10.02 -2.34 -8.83
CA SER A 129 9.09 -2.50 -7.69
C SER A 129 8.44 -3.88 -7.69
N SER A 130 8.11 -4.36 -6.50
CA SER A 130 7.42 -5.64 -6.31
C SER A 130 6.42 -5.57 -5.17
N TYR A 131 5.30 -6.22 -5.36
CA TYR A 131 4.35 -6.49 -4.28
C TYR A 131 4.24 -8.00 -4.04
N GLN A 132 4.53 -8.42 -2.82
CA GLN A 132 4.41 -9.81 -2.38
C GLN A 132 3.40 -9.91 -1.26
N LYS A 133 2.46 -10.85 -1.39
CA LYS A 133 1.34 -10.97 -0.47
C LYS A 133 1.15 -12.41 -0.02
N PHE A 134 1.14 -12.63 1.28
CA PHE A 134 0.63 -13.85 1.87
C PHE A 134 -0.85 -13.66 2.17
N VAL A 135 -1.70 -14.37 1.43
CA VAL A 135 -3.15 -14.12 1.45
C VAL A 135 -3.85 -14.95 2.53
N GLN A 136 -4.88 -14.38 3.09
CA GLN A 136 -5.93 -15.09 3.82
C GLN A 136 -6.76 -15.90 2.81
N PRO A 137 -6.81 -17.23 2.89
CA PRO A 137 -7.48 -18.05 1.88
C PRO A 137 -8.97 -17.71 1.67
N ALA A 138 -9.68 -17.38 2.74
CA ALA A 138 -11.11 -17.11 2.67
C ALA A 138 -11.45 -15.71 2.17
N SER A 139 -10.78 -14.68 2.70
CA SER A 139 -11.10 -13.27 2.43
C SER A 139 -10.24 -12.64 1.34
N ARG A 140 -9.10 -13.25 1.03
CA ARG A 140 -8.03 -12.70 0.17
C ARG A 140 -7.39 -11.42 0.70
N PHE A 141 -7.65 -11.03 1.92
CA PHE A 141 -6.91 -9.97 2.60
C PHE A 141 -5.44 -10.34 2.78
N ALA A 142 -4.57 -9.34 2.95
CA ALA A 142 -3.19 -9.58 3.30
C ALA A 142 -3.08 -10.03 4.76
N MET A 143 -2.66 -11.26 5.00
CA MET A 143 -2.14 -11.63 6.32
C MET A 143 -0.82 -10.90 6.56
N VAL A 144 0.02 -10.86 5.52
CA VAL A 144 1.20 -9.99 5.40
C VAL A 144 1.34 -9.61 3.94
N GLY A 145 1.47 -8.33 3.67
CA GLY A 145 1.83 -7.80 2.36
C GLY A 145 3.09 -6.94 2.46
N VAL A 146 4.00 -7.09 1.52
CA VAL A 146 5.22 -6.28 1.44
C VAL A 146 5.28 -5.61 0.09
N PHE A 147 5.42 -4.30 0.10
CA PHE A 147 5.73 -3.51 -1.08
C PHE A 147 7.18 -3.04 -1.02
N LEU A 148 7.93 -3.31 -2.08
CA LEU A 148 9.30 -2.85 -2.27
C LEU A 148 9.35 -1.90 -3.46
N SER A 149 9.92 -0.73 -3.24
CA SER A 149 10.27 0.25 -4.27
C SER A 149 11.76 0.48 -4.26
N ASN A 150 12.42 0.24 -5.41
CA ASN A 150 13.84 0.50 -5.59
C ASN A 150 14.01 1.70 -6.52
N PHE A 151 14.54 2.78 -5.98
CA PHE A 151 14.90 4.00 -6.72
C PHE A 151 16.42 4.00 -6.97
N GLU A 152 16.91 4.98 -7.73
CA GLU A 152 18.36 5.07 -8.00
C GLU A 152 19.22 5.22 -6.73
N ASN A 153 18.69 5.93 -5.72
CA ASN A 153 19.44 6.31 -4.53
C ASN A 153 18.90 5.72 -3.23
N GLU A 154 17.72 5.08 -3.25
CA GLU A 154 17.12 4.47 -2.06
C GLU A 154 16.23 3.28 -2.40
N THR A 155 16.17 2.34 -1.47
CA THR A 155 15.20 1.25 -1.46
C THR A 155 14.26 1.45 -0.28
N ARG A 156 12.96 1.38 -0.54
CA ARG A 156 11.92 1.49 0.50
C ARG A 156 11.13 0.19 0.60
N VAL A 157 10.88 -0.27 1.81
CA VAL A 157 10.16 -1.52 2.10
C VAL A 157 9.03 -1.22 3.07
N ALA A 158 7.80 -1.29 2.62
CA ALA A 158 6.62 -1.09 3.46
C ALA A 158 5.82 -2.38 3.64
N VAL A 159 5.30 -2.56 4.83
CA VAL A 159 4.62 -3.77 5.29
C VAL A 159 3.19 -3.44 5.70
N THR A 160 2.23 -4.23 5.23
CA THR A 160 0.82 -4.18 5.64
C THR A 160 0.35 -5.55 6.16
N GLY A 161 -0.71 -5.58 6.93
CA GLY A 161 -1.33 -6.80 7.44
C GLY A 161 -0.66 -7.37 8.70
N ALA A 162 0.52 -6.90 9.08
CA ALA A 162 1.33 -7.53 10.10
C ALA A 162 1.23 -6.86 11.48
N SER A 163 1.22 -5.53 11.56
CA SER A 163 1.36 -4.77 12.81
C SER A 163 0.04 -4.25 13.36
N GLU A 164 -0.09 -4.22 14.69
CA GLU A 164 -1.16 -3.54 15.43
C GLU A 164 -1.12 -2.00 15.21
N GLY A 165 0.03 -1.45 14.87
CA GLY A 165 0.19 -0.04 14.49
C GLY A 165 -0.27 0.30 13.06
N GLY A 166 -0.71 -0.68 12.26
CA GLY A 166 -1.08 -0.50 10.86
C GLY A 166 0.10 -0.70 9.90
N VAL A 167 0.09 0.01 8.77
CA VAL A 167 1.17 -0.03 7.79
C VAL A 167 2.45 0.62 8.33
N PHE A 168 3.61 0.06 8.03
CA PHE A 168 4.90 0.59 8.50
C PHE A 168 6.02 0.32 7.49
N ARG A 169 7.13 1.07 7.60
CA ARG A 169 8.38 0.83 6.87
C ARG A 169 9.30 -0.05 7.71
N TRP A 170 9.96 -1.00 7.05
CA TRP A 170 10.98 -1.84 7.71
C TRP A 170 12.38 -1.26 7.44
N SER A 171 12.76 -0.27 8.27
CA SER A 171 13.98 0.54 8.10
C SER A 171 15.25 -0.30 8.07
N GLU A 172 15.36 -1.32 8.92
CA GLU A 172 16.55 -2.17 8.96
C GLU A 172 16.76 -2.96 7.66
N ALA A 173 15.65 -3.34 6.99
CA ALA A 173 15.73 -3.97 5.69
C ALA A 173 16.08 -2.96 4.59
N GLU A 174 15.56 -1.74 4.67
CA GLU A 174 15.90 -0.64 3.76
C GLU A 174 17.39 -0.31 3.84
N ASP A 175 17.94 -0.13 5.04
CA ASP A 175 19.34 0.15 5.27
C ASP A 175 20.25 -0.95 4.67
N ALA A 176 19.93 -2.22 4.97
CA ALA A 176 20.69 -3.34 4.44
C ALA A 176 20.62 -3.48 2.92
N LEU A 177 19.46 -3.17 2.31
CA LEU A 177 19.27 -3.20 0.86
C LEU A 177 19.93 -2.00 0.18
N ASN A 178 19.99 -0.85 0.83
CA ASN A 178 20.72 0.33 0.35
C ASN A 178 22.23 0.12 0.33
N GLU A 179 22.78 -0.63 1.29
CA GLU A 179 24.18 -1.02 1.28
C GLU A 179 24.48 -2.06 0.18
N ASN A 180 23.63 -3.06 0.03
CA ASN A 180 23.78 -4.12 -0.96
C ASN A 180 22.40 -4.70 -1.33
N PHE A 181 21.93 -4.40 -2.54
CA PHE A 181 20.64 -4.86 -3.03
C PHE A 181 20.67 -6.36 -3.37
N SER A 182 20.49 -7.19 -2.34
CA SER A 182 20.50 -8.65 -2.44
C SER A 182 19.61 -9.28 -1.38
N ASP A 183 18.98 -10.42 -1.70
CA ASP A 183 18.20 -11.20 -0.74
C ASP A 183 19.06 -11.74 0.43
N SER A 184 20.38 -11.85 0.22
CA SER A 184 21.31 -12.23 1.27
C SER A 184 21.48 -11.16 2.35
N SER A 185 21.30 -9.87 2.02
CA SER A 185 21.45 -8.75 2.95
C SER A 185 20.42 -8.77 4.07
N ILE A 186 19.22 -9.27 3.79
CA ILE A 186 18.15 -9.40 4.79
C ILE A 186 18.13 -10.75 5.51
N LYS A 187 19.04 -11.67 5.15
CA LYS A 187 19.02 -13.06 5.68
C LYS A 187 19.10 -13.14 7.19
N ASN A 188 19.92 -12.29 7.81
CA ASN A 188 20.15 -12.31 9.26
C ASN A 188 19.32 -11.29 10.02
N LEU A 189 18.51 -10.47 9.33
CA LEU A 189 17.63 -9.52 9.99
C LEU A 189 16.46 -10.27 10.67
N SER A 190 16.02 -9.70 11.78
CA SER A 190 14.79 -10.10 12.46
C SER A 190 13.97 -8.84 12.70
N ILE A 191 12.66 -8.96 12.55
CA ILE A 191 11.74 -7.90 12.92
C ILE A 191 11.17 -8.20 14.30
N ASP A 192 11.02 -7.15 15.12
CA ASP A 192 10.38 -7.30 16.43
C ASP A 192 8.92 -7.75 16.24
N HIS A 193 8.56 -8.82 16.93
CA HIS A 193 7.21 -9.38 16.84
C HIS A 193 6.26 -8.85 17.94
N ASN A 194 6.75 -8.04 18.89
CA ASN A 194 5.92 -7.58 20.01
C ASN A 194 4.69 -6.79 19.55
N ASP A 195 4.85 -5.95 18.51
CA ASP A 195 3.79 -5.12 17.93
C ASP A 195 3.04 -5.79 16.76
N MET A 196 3.28 -7.07 16.51
CA MET A 196 2.56 -7.80 15.47
C MET A 196 1.16 -8.23 15.92
N ILE A 197 0.24 -8.30 14.98
CA ILE A 197 -1.12 -8.80 15.21
C ILE A 197 -1.07 -10.29 15.57
N SER A 198 -1.84 -10.68 16.60
CA SER A 198 -2.09 -12.08 16.92
C SER A 198 -3.58 -12.36 16.88
N ASP A 199 -3.99 -13.32 16.04
CA ASP A 199 -5.38 -13.69 15.85
C ASP A 199 -5.52 -15.20 15.62
N ILE A 200 -6.73 -15.66 15.27
CA ILE A 200 -7.01 -17.08 14.97
C ILE A 200 -6.26 -17.62 13.75
N HIS A 201 -5.65 -16.74 12.93
CA HIS A 201 -5.02 -17.11 11.67
C HIS A 201 -3.49 -17.21 11.79
N ALA A 202 -2.88 -16.36 12.64
CA ALA A 202 -1.44 -16.31 12.79
C ALA A 202 -1.00 -15.74 14.14
N SER A 203 0.09 -16.30 14.70
CA SER A 203 0.77 -15.72 15.84
C SER A 203 1.64 -14.52 15.41
N LYS A 204 2.08 -13.73 16.40
CA LYS A 204 3.02 -12.59 16.20
C LYS A 204 4.32 -13.04 15.52
N GLU A 205 4.90 -14.13 16.00
CA GLU A 205 6.14 -14.69 15.48
C GLU A 205 5.99 -15.15 14.03
N TYR A 206 4.85 -15.75 13.69
CA TYR A 206 4.59 -16.19 12.31
C TYR A 206 4.44 -15.02 11.36
N ARG A 207 3.76 -13.94 11.77
CA ARG A 207 3.65 -12.72 10.96
C ARG A 207 5.03 -12.06 10.76
N ALA A 208 5.84 -11.94 11.80
CA ALA A 208 7.21 -11.44 11.72
C ALA A 208 8.06 -12.29 10.75
N HIS A 209 7.95 -13.62 10.83
CA HIS A 209 8.59 -14.52 9.88
C HIS A 209 8.12 -14.28 8.44
N LEU A 210 6.82 -14.13 8.22
CA LEU A 210 6.25 -13.86 6.90
C LEU A 210 6.71 -12.51 6.32
N VAL A 211 6.86 -11.46 7.13
CA VAL A 211 7.42 -10.18 6.69
C VAL A 211 8.78 -10.42 6.03
N LYS A 212 9.67 -11.13 6.70
CA LYS A 212 11.00 -11.47 6.18
C LYS A 212 10.92 -12.26 4.87
N ILE A 213 10.07 -13.28 4.81
CA ILE A 213 9.93 -14.14 3.62
C ILE A 213 9.36 -13.34 2.44
N MET A 214 8.35 -12.50 2.66
CA MET A 214 7.76 -11.69 1.60
C MET A 214 8.75 -10.61 1.11
N THR A 215 9.51 -9.98 2.00
CA THR A 215 10.57 -9.06 1.63
C THR A 215 11.64 -9.74 0.78
N LYS A 216 12.10 -10.94 1.19
CA LYS A 216 13.05 -11.73 0.40
C LYS A 216 12.51 -12.03 -1.01
N ARG A 217 11.24 -12.44 -1.12
CA ARG A 217 10.60 -12.69 -2.43
C ARG A 217 10.50 -11.42 -3.26
N ALA A 218 10.21 -10.28 -2.63
CA ALA A 218 10.14 -8.99 -3.31
C ALA A 218 11.50 -8.61 -3.91
N VAL A 219 12.59 -8.74 -3.16
CA VAL A 219 13.96 -8.51 -3.65
C VAL A 219 14.28 -9.42 -4.84
N ILE A 220 14.10 -10.74 -4.70
CA ILE A 220 14.41 -11.72 -5.76
C ILE A 220 13.62 -11.43 -7.06
N SER A 221 12.40 -10.91 -6.95
CA SER A 221 11.55 -10.67 -8.13
C SER A 221 11.96 -9.45 -8.96
N VAL A 222 12.84 -8.59 -8.45
CA VAL A 222 13.30 -7.34 -9.09
C VAL A 222 14.83 -7.23 -9.22
N SER A 223 15.56 -8.28 -8.78
CA SER A 223 17.02 -8.41 -8.92
C SER A 223 17.44 -8.84 -10.32
#